data_b0a6633de28eeedf0f4ac97d8989f5da
#
_entry.id   b0a6633de28eeedf0f4ac97d8989f5da
#
_cell.length_a   1.000
_cell.length_b   1.000
_cell.length_c   1.000
_cell.angle_alpha   90.00
_cell.angle_beta   90.00
_cell.angle_gamma   90.00
#
_symmetry.space_group_name_H-M   'P 1'
#
loop_
_entity.id
_entity.type
_entity.pdbx_description
1 polymer ?
#
loop_
_entity_poly.entity_id
_entity_poly.type
_entity_poly.pdbx_seq_one_letter_code
_entity_poly.pdbx_strand_id
1 'polypeptide(L)' 'MIIDSETFTEIESAINQATQGVSAATQLVKGLGPQTEEARAYIGRLLNQILEVQVHVQRAGAVLDALKEANQEESSHQ' A
#
# COMPACT_ATOMS: atom_id res chain seq x y z
N MET A 1 23.73 -3.99 -8.59
CA MET A 1 23.45 -4.25 -7.16
C MET A 1 22.56 -5.49 -7.06
N ILE A 2 22.94 -6.42 -6.21
CA ILE A 2 22.12 -7.62 -5.99
C ILE A 2 21.52 -7.53 -4.60
N ILE A 3 20.21 -7.70 -4.55
CA ILE A 3 19.45 -7.63 -3.31
C ILE A 3 19.06 -9.07 -2.95
N ASP A 4 19.27 -9.46 -1.70
CA ASP A 4 18.95 -10.83 -1.28
C ASP A 4 17.45 -11.05 -1.12
N SER A 5 17.05 -12.33 -1.16
CA SER A 5 15.63 -12.69 -1.11
C SER A 5 14.98 -12.35 0.24
N GLU A 6 15.76 -12.38 1.30
CA GLU A 6 15.26 -12.02 2.63
C GLU A 6 14.84 -10.55 2.68
N THR A 7 15.65 -9.67 2.11
CA THR A 7 15.33 -8.23 2.03
C THR A 7 14.05 -8.01 1.23
N PHE A 8 13.91 -8.69 0.08
CA PHE A 8 12.69 -8.60 -0.72
C PHE A 8 11.46 -9.08 0.06
N THR A 9 11.60 -10.17 0.81
CA THR A 9 10.51 -10.69 1.63
C THR A 9 10.08 -9.68 2.69
N GLU A 10 11.04 -9.01 3.33
CA GLU A 10 10.75 -7.97 4.31
C GLU A 10 10.01 -6.80 3.69
N ILE A 11 10.45 -6.35 2.51
CA ILE A 11 9.80 -5.24 1.81
C ILE A 11 8.38 -5.62 1.40
N GLU A 12 8.20 -6.82 0.84
CA GLU A 12 6.87 -7.30 0.47
C GLU A 12 5.93 -7.39 1.66
N SER A 13 6.43 -7.89 2.79
CA SER A 13 5.65 -7.99 4.01
C SER A 13 5.19 -6.61 4.47
N ALA A 14 6.07 -5.61 4.43
CA ALA A 14 5.74 -4.25 4.82
C ALA A 14 4.66 -3.65 3.90
N ILE A 15 4.77 -3.88 2.60
CA ILE A 15 3.78 -3.40 1.62
C ILE A 15 2.44 -4.08 1.85
N ASN A 16 2.44 -5.40 2.10
CA ASN A 16 1.21 -6.14 2.37
C ASN A 16 0.53 -5.68 3.65
N GLN A 17 1.30 -5.39 4.70
CA GLN A 17 0.76 -4.85 5.94
C GLN A 17 0.13 -3.47 5.72
N ALA A 18 0.78 -2.63 4.90
CA ALA A 18 0.23 -1.31 4.57
C ALA A 18 -1.09 -1.45 3.80
N THR A 19 -1.15 -2.39 2.85
CA THR A 19 -2.37 -2.67 2.09
C THR A 19 -3.51 -3.11 3.00
N GLN A 20 -3.23 -4.01 3.94
CA GLN A 20 -4.22 -4.47 4.90
C GLN A 20 -4.67 -3.34 5.82
N GLY A 21 -3.75 -2.49 6.24
CA GLY A 21 -4.06 -1.32 7.07
C GLY A 21 -4.99 -0.35 6.37
N VAL A 22 -4.74 -0.08 5.09
CA VAL A 22 -5.59 0.80 4.29
C VAL A 22 -6.99 0.19 4.14
N SER A 23 -7.08 -1.10 3.88
CA SER A 23 -8.36 -1.80 3.74
C SER A 23 -9.15 -1.75 5.06
N ALA A 24 -8.49 -2.01 6.18
CA ALA A 24 -9.11 -1.98 7.50
C ALA A 24 -9.61 -0.56 7.83
N ALA A 25 -8.80 0.46 7.54
CA ALA A 25 -9.19 1.85 7.78
C ALA A 25 -10.42 2.23 6.96
N THR A 26 -10.46 1.83 5.69
CA THR A 26 -11.60 2.08 4.81
C THR A 26 -12.88 1.46 5.38
N GLN A 27 -12.79 0.22 5.82
CA GLN A 27 -13.93 -0.50 6.40
C GLN A 27 -14.44 0.18 7.66
N LEU A 28 -13.53 0.56 8.55
CA LEU A 28 -13.90 1.23 9.80
C LEU A 28 -14.59 2.56 9.55
N VAL A 29 -14.09 3.35 8.59
CA VAL A 29 -14.68 4.65 8.26
C VAL A 29 -16.06 4.47 7.62
N LYS A 30 -16.20 3.51 6.71
CA LYS A 30 -17.47 3.21 6.07
C LYS A 30 -18.52 2.69 7.05
N GLY A 31 -18.08 2.07 8.14
CA GLY A 31 -18.96 1.54 9.18
C GLY A 31 -19.47 2.58 10.16
N LEU A 32 -19.07 3.84 10.04
CA LEU A 32 -19.55 4.89 10.92
C LEU A 32 -21.03 5.13 10.68
N GLY A 33 -21.77 5.28 11.77
CA GLY A 33 -23.21 5.50 11.74
C GLY A 33 -23.60 6.90 11.27
N PRO A 34 -24.91 7.26 11.42
CA PRO A 34 -25.37 8.58 11.02
C PRO A 34 -24.58 9.71 11.68
N GLN A 35 -24.19 10.70 10.88
CA GLN A 35 -23.34 11.78 11.31
C GLN A 35 -23.95 13.12 10.93
N THR A 36 -23.53 14.19 11.59
CA THR A 36 -23.88 15.55 11.20
C THR A 36 -23.29 15.85 9.82
N GLU A 37 -23.79 16.90 9.16
CA GLU A 37 -23.23 17.33 7.87
C GLU A 37 -21.76 17.67 7.97
N GLU A 38 -21.38 18.35 9.06
CA GLU A 38 -19.98 18.69 9.29
C GLU A 38 -19.12 17.44 9.42
N ALA A 39 -19.56 16.44 10.19
CA ALA A 39 -18.84 15.19 10.35
C ALA A 39 -18.73 14.45 9.02
N ARG A 40 -19.81 14.44 8.21
CA ARG A 40 -19.80 13.80 6.89
C ARG A 40 -18.76 14.42 5.97
N ALA A 41 -18.60 15.76 6.02
CA ALA A 41 -17.59 16.43 5.22
C ALA A 41 -16.17 15.98 5.60
N TYR A 42 -15.90 15.85 6.89
CA TYR A 42 -14.60 15.36 7.36
C TYR A 42 -14.38 13.90 6.99
N ILE A 43 -15.42 13.07 7.11
CA ILE A 43 -15.35 11.66 6.74
C ILE A 43 -15.04 11.54 5.24
N GLY A 44 -15.67 12.35 4.40
CA GLY A 44 -15.39 12.37 2.97
C GLY A 44 -13.94 12.70 2.66
N ARG A 45 -13.39 13.71 3.34
CA ARG A 45 -11.98 14.08 3.19
C ARG A 45 -11.06 12.95 3.64
N LEU A 46 -11.41 12.30 4.75
CA LEU A 46 -10.62 11.19 5.27
C LEU A 46 -10.60 10.03 4.27
N LEU A 47 -11.75 9.68 3.71
CA LEU A 47 -11.84 8.62 2.70
C LEU A 47 -10.99 8.95 1.47
N ASN A 48 -11.01 10.20 1.01
CA ASN A 48 -10.19 10.63 -0.11
C ASN A 48 -8.69 10.46 0.19
N GLN A 49 -8.25 10.82 1.38
CA GLN A 49 -6.86 10.64 1.80
C GLN A 49 -6.48 9.17 1.84
N ILE A 50 -7.37 8.32 2.34
CA ILE A 50 -7.14 6.87 2.39
C ILE A 50 -7.00 6.31 0.97
N LEU A 51 -7.84 6.76 0.02
CA LEU A 51 -7.75 6.34 -1.37
C LEU A 51 -6.44 6.74 -2.01
N GLU A 52 -5.93 7.94 -1.70
CA GLU A 52 -4.62 8.38 -2.18
C GLU A 52 -3.50 7.48 -1.67
N VAL A 53 -3.56 7.11 -0.39
CA VAL A 53 -2.59 6.19 0.19
C VAL A 53 -2.66 4.83 -0.50
N GLN A 54 -3.87 4.34 -0.77
CA GLN A 54 -4.06 3.06 -1.48
C GLN A 54 -3.38 3.07 -2.84
N VAL A 55 -3.54 4.14 -3.61
CA VAL A 55 -2.90 4.29 -4.92
C VAL A 55 -1.37 4.27 -4.77
N HIS A 56 -0.83 4.98 -3.79
CA HIS A 56 0.61 5.01 -3.56
C HIS A 56 1.16 3.64 -3.16
N VAL A 57 0.43 2.89 -2.33
CA VAL A 57 0.84 1.55 -1.94
C VAL A 57 0.84 0.61 -3.15
N GLN A 58 -0.18 0.70 -4.01
CA GLN A 58 -0.24 -0.11 -5.23
C GLN A 58 0.93 0.20 -6.16
N ARG A 59 1.27 1.47 -6.31
CA ARG A 59 2.42 1.89 -7.13
C ARG A 59 3.73 1.37 -6.54
N ALA A 60 3.86 1.41 -5.22
CA ALA A 60 5.03 0.87 -4.56
C ALA A 60 5.20 -0.62 -4.85
N GLY A 61 4.09 -1.38 -4.84
CA GLY A 61 4.11 -2.80 -5.19
C GLY A 61 4.58 -3.04 -6.61
N ALA A 62 4.10 -2.23 -7.56
CA ALA A 62 4.51 -2.33 -8.97
C ALA A 62 6.00 -2.03 -9.15
N VAL A 63 6.50 -1.01 -8.46
CA VAL A 63 7.93 -0.66 -8.50
C VAL A 63 8.78 -1.78 -7.89
N LEU A 64 8.29 -2.39 -6.81
CA LEU A 64 8.99 -3.53 -6.20
C LEU A 64 9.09 -4.70 -7.17
N ASP A 65 8.02 -5.01 -7.90
CA ASP A 65 8.03 -6.08 -8.90
C ASP A 65 9.05 -5.80 -10.00
N ALA A 66 9.13 -4.56 -10.46
CA ALA A 66 10.13 -4.14 -11.45
C ALA A 66 11.55 -4.29 -10.90
N LEU A 67 11.76 -3.93 -9.64
CA LEU A 67 13.06 -4.09 -8.99
C LEU A 67 13.45 -5.56 -8.88
N LYS A 68 12.50 -6.44 -8.56
CA LYS A 68 12.75 -7.88 -8.50
C LYS A 68 13.20 -8.41 -9.86
N GLU A 69 12.54 -8.01 -10.93
CA GLU A 69 12.93 -8.43 -12.29
C GLU A 69 14.33 -7.95 -12.64
N ALA A 70 14.65 -6.69 -12.35
CA ALA A 70 15.98 -6.15 -12.59
C ALA A 70 17.05 -6.89 -11.77
N ASN A 71 16.73 -7.23 -10.54
CA ASN A 71 17.65 -7.98 -9.67
C ASN A 71 17.89 -9.39 -10.20
N GLN A 72 16.85 -10.05 -10.70
CA GLN A 72 16.97 -11.39 -11.29
C GLN A 72 17.82 -11.37 -12.57
N GLU A 73 17.66 -10.34 -13.40
CA GLU A 73 18.47 -10.19 -14.60
C GLU A 73 19.94 -10.02 -14.27
N GLU A 74 20.27 -9.22 -13.26
CA GLU A 74 21.64 -9.07 -12.78
C GLU A 74 22.20 -10.42 -12.30
N SER A 75 21.39 -11.17 -11.54
CA SER A 75 21.78 -12.49 -11.03
C SER A 75 22.05 -13.48 -12.15
N SER A 76 21.22 -13.47 -13.21
CA SER A 76 21.37 -14.44 -14.29
C SER A 76 22.54 -14.15 -15.21
N HIS A 77 23.13 -12.98 -15.16
CA HIS A 77 24.32 -12.62 -15.92
C HIS A 77 25.63 -12.99 -15.21
N GLN A 78 25.53 -13.54 -14.04
CA GLN A 78 26.69 -14.00 -13.28
C GLN A 78 26.90 -15.50 -13.47
#